data_ccb35bd2d4ab773b68a1a0a9d2d11e7d
#
_entry.id   ccb35bd2d4ab773b68a1a0a9d2d11e7d
#
_cell.length_a   1.000
_cell.length_b   1.000
_cell.length_c   1.000
_cell.angle_alpha   90.00
_cell.angle_beta   90.00
_cell.angle_gamma   90.00
#
_symmetry.space_group_name_H-M   'P 1'
#
loop_
_entity.id
_entity.type
_entity.pdbx_description
1 polymer ?
#
loop_
_entity_poly.entity_id
_entity_poly.type
_entity_poly.pdbx_seq_one_letter_code
_entity_poly.pdbx_strand_id
1 'polypeptide(L)'
;MGHEIGLSDTEHKSIAHPTWSLTLPPGENIQALLPQIRGPVASIGKVLGNRTTLYKYLNTRLFTVLTTSPARSMCGIYVVDSAKGTVVYHTELKATPKGCDIKTTLVENWLVYHYYEGEIGSGTANGAKGYRMVSIEFYEGQKEDEKTERYLIFSLPAVRC
;
A
#
# COMPACT_ATOMS: atom_id res chain seq x y z
N MET A 1 15.25 3.58 0.63
CA MET A 1 16.04 4.31 -0.38
C MET A 1 16.04 3.51 -1.66
N GLY A 2 15.73 4.14 -2.79
CA GLY A 2 15.79 3.54 -4.12
C GLY A 2 17.12 3.86 -4.80
N HIS A 3 17.58 2.94 -5.63
CA HIS A 3 18.79 3.11 -6.41
C HIS A 3 18.54 2.71 -7.87
N GLU A 4 19.15 3.42 -8.79
CA GLU A 4 19.28 3.01 -10.18
C GLU A 4 20.64 2.36 -10.38
N ILE A 5 20.67 1.25 -11.10
CA ILE A 5 21.92 0.54 -11.40
C ILE A 5 22.36 0.94 -12.80
N GLY A 6 23.45 1.69 -12.87
CA GLY A 6 24.14 2.04 -14.11
C GLY A 6 25.36 1.15 -14.34
N LEU A 7 25.78 1.01 -15.59
CA LEU A 7 27.06 0.40 -15.96
C LEU A 7 28.13 1.50 -16.05
N SER A 8 29.27 1.28 -15.44
CA SER A 8 30.44 2.12 -15.66
C SER A 8 31.11 1.71 -16.96
N ASP A 9 31.23 2.62 -17.90
CA ASP A 9 31.87 2.35 -19.20
C ASP A 9 33.37 2.04 -19.09
N THR A 10 34.02 2.44 -18.00
CA THR A 10 35.46 2.31 -17.83
C THR A 10 35.89 1.06 -17.08
N GLU A 11 35.05 0.50 -16.20
CA GLU A 11 35.45 -0.61 -15.32
C GLU A 11 34.58 -1.86 -15.45
N HIS A 12 33.58 -1.89 -16.31
CA HIS A 12 32.57 -2.97 -16.45
C HIS A 12 31.90 -3.32 -15.11
N LYS A 13 31.81 -2.36 -14.18
CA LYS A 13 31.17 -2.53 -12.87
C LYS A 13 29.81 -1.88 -12.86
N SER A 14 28.87 -2.51 -12.17
CA SER A 14 27.56 -1.90 -11.88
C SER A 14 27.68 -0.92 -10.72
N ILE A 15 27.23 0.31 -10.92
CA ILE A 15 27.22 1.36 -9.90
C ILE A 15 25.77 1.65 -9.53
N ALA A 16 25.47 1.68 -8.24
CA ALA A 16 24.16 2.03 -7.72
C ALA A 16 24.12 3.53 -7.39
N HIS A 17 23.28 4.26 -8.12
CA HIS A 17 23.04 5.68 -7.87
C HIS A 17 21.75 5.86 -7.05
N PRO A 18 21.76 6.59 -5.91
CA PRO A 18 20.56 6.84 -5.14
C PRO A 18 19.62 7.76 -5.93
N THR A 19 18.35 7.34 -6.09
CA THR A 19 17.34 8.09 -6.84
C THR A 19 16.29 8.73 -5.94
N TRP A 20 15.92 8.05 -4.86
CA TRP A 20 14.94 8.56 -3.91
C TRP A 20 15.15 8.00 -2.50
N SER A 21 14.60 8.69 -1.52
CA SER A 21 14.54 8.22 -0.15
C SER A 21 13.14 8.45 0.43
N LEU A 22 12.66 7.49 1.20
CA LEU A 22 11.43 7.62 2.00
C LEU A 22 11.84 7.69 3.47
N THR A 23 11.45 8.77 4.13
CA THR A 23 11.67 8.97 5.57
C THR A 23 10.38 8.67 6.31
N LEU A 24 10.43 7.74 7.24
CA LEU A 24 9.30 7.44 8.12
C LEU A 24 9.22 8.43 9.27
N PRO A 25 8.04 8.60 9.89
CA PRO A 25 7.88 9.38 11.11
C PRO A 25 8.84 8.93 12.22
N PRO A 26 9.27 9.83 13.13
CA PRO A 26 10.13 9.48 14.23
C PRO A 26 9.53 8.38 15.12
N GLY A 27 10.35 7.39 15.48
CA GLY A 27 9.93 6.26 16.31
C GLY A 27 9.16 5.17 15.56
N GLU A 28 9.06 5.25 14.25
CA GLU A 28 8.46 4.23 13.40
C GLU A 28 9.56 3.36 12.77
N ASN A 29 9.45 2.05 12.95
CA ASN A 29 10.43 1.07 12.49
C ASN A 29 9.83 0.18 11.40
N ILE A 30 10.63 -0.15 10.39
CA ILE A 30 10.24 -1.10 9.35
C ILE A 30 10.22 -2.51 9.94
N GLN A 31 9.08 -3.19 9.82
CA GLN A 31 8.90 -4.57 10.23
C GLN A 31 9.11 -5.53 9.04
N ALA A 32 8.56 -5.20 7.88
CA ALA A 32 8.66 -6.03 6.68
C ALA A 32 8.57 -5.21 5.40
N LEU A 33 9.19 -5.72 4.35
CA LEU A 33 9.08 -5.24 2.98
C LEU A 33 8.55 -6.39 2.12
N LEU A 34 7.42 -6.20 1.48
CA LEU A 34 6.72 -7.24 0.74
C LEU A 34 6.54 -6.78 -0.71
N PRO A 35 7.15 -7.47 -1.68
CA PRO A 35 6.97 -7.14 -3.09
C PRO A 35 5.57 -7.49 -3.56
N GLN A 36 5.14 -6.83 -4.64
CA GLN A 36 3.92 -7.20 -5.34
C GLN A 36 4.05 -8.59 -5.97
N ILE A 37 3.00 -9.40 -5.82
CA ILE A 37 2.90 -10.68 -6.51
C ILE A 37 2.53 -10.40 -7.97
N ARG A 38 3.36 -10.85 -8.88
CA ARG A 38 3.15 -10.69 -10.32
C ARG A 38 2.39 -11.88 -10.87
N GLY A 39 1.40 -11.60 -11.70
CA GLY A 39 0.58 -12.60 -12.37
C GLY A 39 -0.03 -12.05 -13.65
N PRO A 40 -0.72 -12.88 -14.43
CA PRO A 40 -1.44 -12.43 -15.60
C PRO A 40 -2.61 -11.53 -15.20
N VAL A 41 -2.82 -10.45 -15.96
CA VAL A 41 -3.94 -9.51 -15.75
C VAL A 41 -5.08 -9.92 -16.69
N ALA A 42 -6.21 -10.30 -16.12
CA ALA A 42 -7.37 -10.75 -16.90
C ALA A 42 -8.12 -9.59 -17.59
N SER A 43 -8.11 -8.41 -16.98
CA SER A 43 -8.79 -7.22 -17.50
C SER A 43 -8.07 -5.96 -17.05
N ILE A 44 -7.90 -5.00 -17.97
CA ILE A 44 -7.27 -3.71 -17.68
C ILE A 44 -8.23 -2.70 -17.04
N GLY A 45 -9.52 -2.98 -17.01
CA GLY A 45 -10.50 -2.05 -16.45
C GLY A 45 -11.83 -2.72 -16.11
N LYS A 46 -12.68 -1.95 -15.45
CA LYS A 46 -14.04 -2.32 -15.05
C LYS A 46 -15.02 -1.38 -15.71
N VAL A 47 -15.98 -1.93 -16.44
CA VAL A 47 -17.07 -1.13 -17.06
C VAL A 47 -18.10 -0.79 -15.98
N LEU A 48 -18.39 0.50 -15.84
CA LEU A 48 -19.38 1.02 -14.93
C LEU A 48 -20.77 1.02 -15.55
N GLY A 49 -21.82 1.16 -14.73
CA GLY A 49 -23.22 1.17 -15.18
C GLY A 49 -23.55 2.32 -16.17
N ASN A 50 -22.79 3.40 -16.16
CA ASN A 50 -22.91 4.52 -17.09
C ASN A 50 -22.12 4.31 -18.41
N ARG A 51 -21.60 3.10 -18.67
CA ARG A 51 -20.79 2.70 -19.83
C ARG A 51 -19.37 3.34 -19.89
N THR A 52 -18.91 4.03 -18.86
CA THR A 52 -17.53 4.46 -18.75
C THR A 52 -16.67 3.31 -18.22
N THR A 53 -15.37 3.37 -18.50
CA THR A 53 -14.41 2.37 -18.01
C THR A 53 -13.57 2.97 -16.90
N LEU A 54 -13.53 2.27 -15.77
CA LEU A 54 -12.63 2.55 -14.67
C LEU A 54 -11.37 1.70 -14.86
N TYR A 55 -10.24 2.33 -15.19
CA TYR A 55 -8.99 1.63 -15.45
C TYR A 55 -8.29 1.24 -14.14
N LYS A 56 -7.83 0.00 -14.06
CA LYS A 56 -7.04 -0.49 -12.93
C LYS A 56 -5.67 0.18 -12.91
N TYR A 57 -5.19 0.54 -11.72
CA TYR A 57 -3.83 1.01 -11.55
C TYR A 57 -2.85 -0.18 -11.51
N LEU A 58 -2.34 -0.55 -12.68
CA LEU A 58 -1.53 -1.75 -12.90
C LEU A 58 -0.01 -1.47 -12.84
N ASN A 59 0.43 -0.74 -11.83
CA ASN A 59 1.85 -0.47 -11.62
C ASN A 59 2.55 -1.69 -11.00
N THR A 60 3.40 -2.37 -11.77
CA THR A 60 4.16 -3.55 -11.31
C THR A 60 5.36 -3.23 -10.42
N ARG A 61 5.61 -1.94 -10.14
CA ARG A 61 6.72 -1.46 -9.30
C ARG A 61 6.30 -1.15 -7.88
N LEU A 62 5.09 -1.52 -7.50
CA LEU A 62 4.60 -1.33 -6.14
C LEU A 62 5.19 -2.36 -5.20
N PHE A 63 5.39 -1.96 -3.96
CA PHE A 63 5.69 -2.85 -2.84
C PHE A 63 5.04 -2.32 -1.57
N THR A 64 4.81 -3.22 -0.62
CA THR A 64 4.22 -2.87 0.67
C THR A 64 5.28 -2.81 1.74
N VAL A 65 5.25 -1.77 2.56
CA VAL A 65 6.07 -1.61 3.76
C VAL A 65 5.17 -1.73 4.97
N LEU A 66 5.47 -2.69 5.84
CA LEU A 66 4.85 -2.80 7.14
C LEU A 66 5.75 -2.16 8.18
N THR A 67 5.16 -1.31 9.02
CA THR A 67 5.89 -0.59 10.05
C THR A 67 5.24 -0.77 11.41
N THR A 68 6.02 -0.53 12.44
CA THR A 68 5.55 -0.53 13.83
C THR A 68 6.07 0.72 14.54
N SER A 69 5.20 1.37 15.29
CA SER A 69 5.52 2.50 16.16
C SER A 69 5.18 2.12 17.61
N PRO A 70 6.14 1.55 18.36
CA PRO A 70 5.88 1.11 19.73
C PRO A 70 5.41 2.23 20.66
N ALA A 71 5.98 3.43 20.49
CA ALA A 71 5.63 4.61 21.30
C ALA A 71 4.17 5.05 21.12
N ARG A 72 3.63 4.91 19.89
CA ARG A 72 2.23 5.26 19.57
C ARG A 72 1.29 4.06 19.65
N SER A 73 1.81 2.85 19.87
CA SER A 73 1.05 1.60 19.78
C SER A 73 0.28 1.48 18.45
N MET A 74 0.97 1.80 17.36
CA MET A 74 0.40 1.82 16.01
C MET A 74 1.23 0.95 15.06
N CYS A 75 0.55 0.43 14.06
CA CYS A 75 1.11 -0.34 12.96
C CYS A 75 0.79 0.38 11.66
N GLY A 76 1.78 0.62 10.83
CA GLY A 76 1.60 1.27 9.53
C GLY A 76 1.65 0.29 8.37
N ILE A 77 0.86 0.57 7.35
CA ILE A 77 0.91 -0.08 6.04
C ILE A 77 1.12 1.01 5.00
N TYR A 78 2.22 0.93 4.26
CA TYR A 78 2.52 1.84 3.16
C TYR A 78 2.57 1.02 1.87
N VAL A 79 1.95 1.51 0.81
CA VAL A 79 2.18 1.03 -0.56
C VAL A 79 3.01 2.09 -1.26
N VAL A 80 4.17 1.70 -1.75
CA VAL A 80 5.17 2.61 -2.30
C VAL A 80 5.51 2.21 -3.73
N ASP A 81 5.64 3.20 -4.61
CA ASP A 81 6.18 3.02 -5.95
C ASP A 81 7.71 2.99 -5.88
N SER A 82 8.32 1.85 -6.22
CA SER A 82 9.76 1.67 -6.18
C SER A 82 10.52 2.49 -7.21
N ALA A 83 9.87 2.99 -8.26
CA ALA A 83 10.50 3.83 -9.26
C ALA A 83 10.68 5.28 -8.81
N LYS A 84 9.70 5.79 -8.06
CA LYS A 84 9.62 7.21 -7.68
C LYS A 84 9.78 7.46 -6.18
N GLY A 85 9.65 6.42 -5.36
CA GLY A 85 9.61 6.56 -3.90
C GLY A 85 8.32 7.21 -3.38
N THR A 86 7.31 7.36 -4.22
CA THR A 86 6.04 7.98 -3.81
C THR A 86 5.18 6.98 -3.04
N VAL A 87 4.58 7.45 -1.96
CA VAL A 87 3.58 6.69 -1.21
C VAL A 87 2.25 6.79 -1.94
N VAL A 88 1.77 5.65 -2.42
CA VAL A 88 0.51 5.50 -3.14
C VAL A 88 -0.66 5.37 -2.19
N TYR A 89 -0.45 4.67 -1.08
CA TYR A 89 -1.44 4.44 -0.05
C TYR A 89 -0.76 4.33 1.31
N HIS A 90 -1.44 4.84 2.33
CA HIS A 90 -0.99 4.71 3.72
C HIS A 90 -2.20 4.55 4.65
N THR A 91 -2.09 3.66 5.61
CA THR A 91 -3.05 3.52 6.70
C THR A 91 -2.34 3.12 7.99
N GLU A 92 -2.91 3.54 9.11
CA GLU A 92 -2.45 3.18 10.44
C GLU A 92 -3.51 2.33 11.15
N LEU A 93 -3.06 1.27 11.80
CA LEU A 93 -3.88 0.36 12.60
C LEU A 93 -3.38 0.35 14.03
N LYS A 94 -4.27 0.14 14.99
CA LYS A 94 -3.86 -0.01 16.39
C LYS A 94 -3.08 -1.31 16.57
N ALA A 95 -1.94 -1.24 17.25
CA ALA A 95 -1.19 -2.42 17.64
C ALA A 95 -1.95 -3.22 18.71
N THR A 96 -1.83 -4.53 18.65
CA THR A 96 -2.29 -5.39 19.74
C THR A 96 -1.29 -5.38 20.89
N PRO A 97 -1.64 -5.87 22.09
CA PRO A 97 -0.68 -6.04 23.18
C PRO A 97 0.52 -6.94 22.82
N LYS A 98 0.35 -7.79 21.79
CA LYS A 98 1.41 -8.67 21.25
C LYS A 98 2.22 -8.01 20.14
N GLY A 99 1.91 -6.75 19.76
CA GLY A 99 2.54 -6.02 18.67
C GLY A 99 1.71 -5.99 17.39
N CYS A 100 2.38 -5.77 16.26
CA CYS A 100 1.76 -5.67 14.95
C CYS A 100 1.73 -7.05 14.26
N ASP A 101 0.58 -7.73 14.30
CA ASP A 101 0.37 -8.97 13.53
C ASP A 101 -0.53 -8.67 12.33
N ILE A 102 0.09 -8.15 11.28
CA ILE A 102 -0.56 -7.81 10.02
C ILE A 102 0.00 -8.74 8.95
N LYS A 103 -0.89 -9.38 8.21
CA LYS A 103 -0.55 -10.09 6.98
C LYS A 103 -1.13 -9.34 5.80
N THR A 104 -0.33 -9.12 4.80
CA THR A 104 -0.75 -8.37 3.62
C THR A 104 -0.25 -9.02 2.34
N THR A 105 -1.00 -8.83 1.28
CA THR A 105 -0.61 -9.20 -0.08
C THR A 105 -1.03 -8.11 -1.04
N LEU A 106 -0.21 -7.89 -2.06
CA LEU A 106 -0.45 -6.94 -3.14
C LEU A 106 -0.38 -7.70 -4.47
N VAL A 107 -1.48 -7.75 -5.19
CA VAL A 107 -1.62 -8.47 -6.48
C VAL A 107 -2.38 -7.59 -7.46
N GLU A 108 -1.89 -7.41 -8.68
CA GLU A 108 -2.46 -6.48 -9.66
C GLU A 108 -2.67 -5.09 -9.06
N ASN A 109 -3.95 -4.67 -8.97
CA ASN A 109 -4.39 -3.42 -8.35
C ASN A 109 -5.06 -3.65 -6.98
N TRP A 110 -4.86 -4.81 -6.36
CA TRP A 110 -5.48 -5.18 -5.09
C TRP A 110 -4.46 -5.22 -3.97
N LEU A 111 -4.69 -4.45 -2.91
CA LEU A 111 -4.08 -4.62 -1.62
C LEU A 111 -5.08 -5.33 -0.70
N VAL A 112 -4.72 -6.50 -0.22
CA VAL A 112 -5.50 -7.22 0.77
C VAL A 112 -4.66 -7.36 2.03
N TYR A 113 -5.23 -7.00 3.17
CA TYR A 113 -4.55 -7.22 4.44
C TYR A 113 -5.54 -7.71 5.50
N HIS A 114 -5.02 -8.47 6.44
CA HIS A 114 -5.77 -8.89 7.60
C HIS A 114 -5.00 -8.57 8.88
N TYR A 115 -5.74 -8.24 9.92
CA TYR A 115 -5.21 -7.91 11.23
C TYR A 115 -6.19 -8.31 12.32
N TYR A 116 -5.68 -8.44 13.55
CA TYR A 116 -6.53 -8.67 14.69
C TYR A 116 -6.95 -7.33 15.31
N GLU A 117 -8.25 -7.10 15.41
CA GLU A 117 -8.81 -5.96 16.10
C GLU A 117 -9.10 -6.35 17.54
N GLY A 118 -8.29 -5.83 18.48
CA GLY A 118 -8.49 -5.97 19.92
C GLY A 118 -9.65 -5.11 20.41
N GLU A 119 -9.66 -4.76 21.69
CA GLU A 119 -10.73 -3.95 22.27
C GLU A 119 -10.91 -2.62 21.54
N ILE A 120 -12.05 -2.45 20.90
CA ILE A 120 -12.50 -1.16 20.41
C ILE A 120 -12.84 -0.32 21.64
N GLY A 121 -12.14 0.79 21.81
CA GLY A 121 -12.44 1.77 22.86
C GLY A 121 -13.92 2.13 22.83
N SER A 122 -14.52 2.20 24.00
CA SER A 122 -15.90 2.49 24.36
C SER A 122 -16.64 3.44 23.39
N GLY A 123 -17.31 2.94 22.40
CA GLY A 123 -18.09 3.79 21.49
C GLY A 123 -19.05 3.06 20.57
N THR A 124 -18.83 1.81 20.29
CA THR A 124 -19.75 0.99 19.51
C THR A 124 -20.33 -0.12 20.38
N ALA A 125 -21.63 -0.18 20.47
CA ALA A 125 -22.41 -1.07 21.35
C ALA A 125 -22.18 -2.58 21.13
N ASN A 126 -21.34 -2.97 20.19
CA ASN A 126 -20.97 -4.35 19.90
C ASN A 126 -19.45 -4.43 19.60
N GLY A 127 -18.61 -4.28 20.62
CA GLY A 127 -17.16 -4.46 20.52
C GLY A 127 -16.78 -5.88 20.12
N ALA A 128 -17.00 -6.25 18.87
CA ALA A 128 -16.61 -7.54 18.34
C ALA A 128 -15.08 -7.58 18.19
N LYS A 129 -14.42 -8.31 19.09
CA LYS A 129 -13.01 -8.69 18.96
C LYS A 129 -12.89 -9.72 17.84
N GLY A 130 -11.85 -9.64 17.03
CA GLY A 130 -11.60 -10.66 16.02
C GLY A 130 -10.69 -10.22 14.91
N TYR A 131 -10.49 -11.15 13.99
CA TYR A 131 -9.75 -10.85 12.76
C TYR A 131 -10.61 -10.04 11.80
N ARG A 132 -9.99 -9.03 11.23
CA ARG A 132 -10.56 -8.20 10.17
C ARG A 132 -9.78 -8.43 8.88
N MET A 133 -10.50 -8.45 7.77
CA MET A 133 -9.91 -8.47 6.44
C MET A 133 -10.37 -7.23 5.69
N VAL A 134 -9.42 -6.53 5.09
CA VAL A 134 -9.66 -5.33 4.29
C VAL A 134 -9.09 -5.56 2.91
N SER A 135 -9.84 -5.17 1.89
CA SER A 135 -9.46 -5.22 0.49
C SER A 135 -9.59 -3.84 -0.11
N ILE A 136 -8.55 -3.38 -0.76
CA ILE A 136 -8.46 -2.07 -1.41
C ILE A 136 -8.12 -2.27 -2.87
N GLU A 137 -8.90 -1.67 -3.75
CA GLU A 137 -8.65 -1.64 -5.17
C GLU A 137 -8.09 -0.28 -5.58
N PHE A 138 -7.01 -0.28 -6.33
CA PHE A 138 -6.42 0.93 -6.91
C PHE A 138 -6.86 1.09 -8.37
N TYR A 139 -7.35 2.30 -8.68
CA TYR A 139 -7.76 2.67 -10.03
C TYR A 139 -7.05 3.94 -10.47
N GLU A 140 -6.94 4.13 -11.78
CA GLU A 140 -6.42 5.37 -12.36
C GLU A 140 -7.50 6.45 -12.29
N GLY A 141 -7.14 7.68 -11.87
CA GLY A 141 -8.04 8.81 -11.81
C GLY A 141 -7.64 9.83 -10.74
N GLN A 142 -8.39 10.95 -10.71
CA GLN A 142 -8.12 12.05 -9.78
C GLN A 142 -9.21 12.24 -8.72
N LYS A 143 -10.28 11.45 -8.76
CA LYS A 143 -11.45 11.66 -7.92
C LYS A 143 -11.81 10.39 -7.15
N GLU A 144 -12.03 10.56 -5.84
CA GLU A 144 -12.63 9.53 -5.02
C GLU A 144 -14.06 9.26 -5.47
N ASP A 145 -14.47 7.99 -5.52
CA ASP A 145 -15.86 7.65 -5.82
C ASP A 145 -16.71 7.78 -4.54
N GLU A 146 -17.49 8.83 -4.47
CA GLU A 146 -18.36 9.14 -3.33
C GLU A 146 -19.44 8.07 -3.06
N LYS A 147 -19.65 7.12 -3.99
CA LYS A 147 -20.72 6.11 -3.88
C LYS A 147 -20.30 4.83 -3.14
N THR A 148 -19.05 4.73 -2.76
CA THR A 148 -18.51 3.50 -2.17
C THR A 148 -18.13 3.68 -0.71
N GLU A 149 -19.08 3.99 0.16
CA GLU A 149 -18.87 4.05 1.62
C GLU A 149 -18.37 2.72 2.25
N ARG A 150 -18.32 1.63 1.50
CA ARG A 150 -17.89 0.30 2.00
C ARG A 150 -16.58 -0.22 1.45
N TYR A 151 -16.03 0.39 0.40
CA TYR A 151 -14.74 -0.02 -0.19
C TYR A 151 -13.99 1.24 -0.58
N LEU A 152 -12.91 1.52 0.11
CA LEU A 152 -12.03 2.65 -0.19
C LEU A 152 -11.45 2.46 -1.60
N ILE A 153 -12.02 3.12 -2.58
CA ILE A 153 -11.43 3.27 -3.90
C ILE A 153 -10.59 4.54 -3.85
N PHE A 154 -9.28 4.39 -3.73
CA PHE A 154 -8.38 5.51 -3.91
C PHE A 154 -8.08 5.66 -5.39
N SER A 155 -8.61 6.70 -6.01
CA SER A 155 -8.10 7.13 -7.28
C SER A 155 -6.84 7.96 -7.05
N LEU A 156 -5.72 7.48 -7.55
CA LEU A 156 -4.46 8.19 -7.50
C LEU A 156 -4.48 9.35 -8.48
N PRO A 157 -3.85 10.48 -8.15
CA PRO A 157 -3.69 11.56 -9.10
C PRO A 157 -2.95 11.03 -10.34
N ALA A 158 -3.49 11.33 -11.51
CA ALA A 158 -2.81 11.02 -12.76
C ALA A 158 -1.41 11.65 -12.74
N VAL A 159 -0.40 10.81 -12.70
CA VAL A 159 0.97 11.26 -12.87
C VAL A 159 1.12 11.63 -14.34
N ARG A 160 1.13 12.94 -14.64
CA ARG A 160 1.53 13.40 -15.96
C ARG A 160 3.02 13.08 -16.15
N CYS A 161 3.33 12.31 -17.17
CA CYS A 161 4.69 12.22 -17.70
C CYS A 161 5.10 13.56 -18.31
#